data_d1654911878ea59cd5516c071a7ccc76
#
_entry.id   d1654911878ea59cd5516c071a7ccc76
#
_cell.length_a   1.000
_cell.length_b   1.000
_cell.length_c   1.000
_cell.angle_alpha   90.00
_cell.angle_beta   90.00
_cell.angle_gamma   90.00
#
_symmetry.space_group_name_H-M   'P 1'
#
loop_
_entity.id
_entity.type
_entity.pdbx_description
1 polymer ?
#
loop_
_entity_poly.entity_id
_entity_poly.type
_entity_poly.pdbx_seq_one_letter_code
_entity_poly.pdbx_strand_id
1 'polypeptide(L)'
;VFNCTEIWWLKVKFCPTKASKCSGIRTAFRIFATVYATKHQFRVPQSEICDKTDLKAHFRHPGAAPNPLKISGILWVKRAYVRKQEFTIGCTRACRGRFVPRNQAATNPWVCLMKRGIMITDLKVNEKNKKEYYEKGYWTERTLNDIWNTQVAAFPDREYVSDNLGVRYTYAEIDDKASRLAAWLHDVGVKNGDVVSYQMPPWSEFCILYVACLKVGAVSHPLPVTFNDEDLIYSMNLVESKAFMCPTFHHKTNFEDQILSAVDRIPTLSKDAICVHDKTVESHGTITLKQICETYEPYRENPGSKSDDVVLILSTSGTTGRPKAVLISHNALIFSETTFSRGLHLTQDDVMFMPAPLNHATGFNHGLITPLLLGGRVVLQQEFRAREAIEIMNNEGVTWSMGATPFIFDLLNCAEENDLKFETLKLYICGGAPVPGTMVQRAHEHGLKLCECYGSTESCPHLAVPPEHCLEWNGNWSGVAFEGIEVKVVDEHGNEVPHGTQGEEISRGPHMFSGYLKNPEATAKDLNDDGWF
;
A
#
# COMPACT_ATOMS: atom_id res chain seq x y z
N VAL A 1 24.55 -9.30 -15.97
CA VAL A 1 24.27 -8.88 -17.37
C VAL A 1 23.60 -10.06 -18.06
N PHE A 2 22.29 -10.14 -17.93
CA PHE A 2 21.54 -11.18 -18.64
C PHE A 2 21.15 -10.66 -20.03
N ASN A 3 21.59 -11.38 -21.05
CA ASN A 3 21.21 -11.16 -22.44
C ASN A 3 19.71 -11.39 -22.61
N CYS A 4 19.03 -10.43 -23.24
CA CYS A 4 17.65 -10.54 -23.68
C CYS A 4 17.40 -11.84 -24.43
N THR A 5 16.64 -12.75 -23.83
CA THR A 5 16.06 -13.89 -24.53
C THR A 5 14.90 -13.43 -25.39
N GLU A 6 14.91 -13.83 -26.66
CA GLU A 6 13.93 -13.48 -27.67
C GLU A 6 12.51 -13.91 -27.25
N ILE A 7 11.59 -12.94 -27.21
CA ILE A 7 10.16 -13.16 -26.94
C ILE A 7 9.43 -13.41 -28.26
N TRP A 8 8.81 -14.55 -28.38
CA TRP A 8 8.01 -14.92 -29.55
C TRP A 8 6.52 -14.76 -29.26
N TRP A 9 5.82 -14.05 -30.13
CA TRP A 9 4.37 -13.89 -30.04
C TRP A 9 3.66 -14.80 -31.03
N LEU A 10 2.78 -15.66 -30.57
CA LEU A 10 1.89 -16.45 -31.40
C LEU A 10 0.55 -15.73 -31.56
N LYS A 11 0.23 -15.28 -32.80
CA LYS A 11 -1.10 -14.74 -33.13
C LYS A 11 -1.93 -15.81 -33.82
N VAL A 12 -3.05 -16.20 -33.21
CA VAL A 12 -3.97 -17.18 -33.78
C VAL A 12 -5.24 -16.47 -34.26
N LYS A 13 -5.61 -16.70 -35.53
CA LYS A 13 -6.83 -16.15 -36.12
C LYS A 13 -7.88 -17.26 -36.27
N PHE A 14 -9.02 -17.07 -35.66
CA PHE A 14 -10.17 -17.94 -35.87
C PHE A 14 -11.12 -17.38 -36.89
N CYS A 15 -11.53 -18.23 -37.85
CA CYS A 15 -12.61 -17.92 -38.77
C CYS A 15 -13.88 -18.60 -38.27
N PRO A 16 -14.99 -17.88 -38.02
CA PRO A 16 -16.22 -18.51 -37.59
C PRO A 16 -16.87 -19.24 -38.76
N THR A 17 -16.82 -20.57 -38.78
CA THR A 17 -17.65 -21.34 -39.70
C THR A 17 -19.06 -21.41 -39.16
N LYS A 18 -19.99 -21.00 -39.99
CA LYS A 18 -21.45 -21.13 -39.96
C LYS A 18 -22.01 -21.99 -38.82
N ALA A 19 -22.38 -21.33 -37.73
CA ALA A 19 -23.44 -21.78 -36.86
C ALA A 19 -24.64 -20.86 -37.06
N SER A 20 -25.28 -21.01 -38.22
CA SER A 20 -26.60 -20.45 -38.45
C SER A 20 -27.63 -21.40 -37.90
N LYS A 21 -28.26 -20.99 -36.82
CA LYS A 21 -29.58 -21.30 -36.28
C LYS A 21 -29.53 -21.57 -34.76
N CYS A 22 -29.29 -20.53 -34.03
CA CYS A 22 -29.91 -20.34 -32.71
C CYS A 22 -29.97 -18.82 -32.47
N SER A 23 -31.15 -18.32 -32.48
CA SER A 23 -31.49 -16.92 -32.20
C SER A 23 -31.12 -16.56 -30.76
N GLY A 24 -30.32 -15.53 -30.60
CA GLY A 24 -30.37 -14.76 -29.38
C GLY A 24 -29.12 -14.57 -28.53
N ILE A 25 -27.90 -15.01 -28.95
CA ILE A 25 -26.68 -14.61 -28.20
C ILE A 25 -25.56 -14.34 -29.19
N ARG A 26 -25.27 -13.08 -29.41
CA ARG A 26 -24.03 -12.63 -30.06
C ARG A 26 -22.92 -12.62 -28.98
N THR A 27 -22.26 -13.73 -28.81
CA THR A 27 -21.07 -13.77 -27.97
C THR A 27 -19.85 -13.58 -28.89
N ALA A 28 -19.18 -12.45 -28.75
CA ALA A 28 -17.88 -12.23 -29.38
C ALA A 28 -16.81 -12.94 -28.58
N PHE A 29 -16.13 -13.91 -29.19
CA PHE A 29 -14.99 -14.61 -28.58
C PHE A 29 -13.69 -13.91 -28.97
N ARG A 30 -12.89 -13.54 -28.00
CA ARG A 30 -11.51 -13.04 -28.20
C ARG A 30 -10.52 -14.06 -27.65
N ILE A 31 -9.48 -14.39 -28.42
CA ILE A 31 -8.42 -15.30 -28.01
C ILE A 31 -7.10 -14.55 -27.88
N PHE A 32 -6.50 -14.56 -26.71
CA PHE A 32 -5.10 -14.20 -26.50
C PHE A 32 -4.35 -15.45 -26.02
N ALA A 33 -3.36 -15.88 -26.81
CA ALA A 33 -2.43 -16.89 -26.35
C ALA A 33 -1.02 -16.30 -26.39
N THR A 34 -0.40 -16.18 -25.24
CA THR A 34 1.02 -15.83 -25.12
C THR A 34 1.76 -17.12 -24.76
N VAL A 35 2.71 -17.53 -25.63
CA VAL A 35 3.58 -18.67 -25.35
C VAL A 35 4.99 -18.14 -25.22
N TYR A 36 5.60 -18.38 -24.08
CA TYR A 36 7.03 -18.16 -23.87
C TYR A 36 7.78 -19.39 -24.35
N ALA A 37 8.58 -19.25 -25.42
CA ALA A 37 9.45 -20.31 -25.90
C ALA A 37 10.92 -19.92 -25.67
N THR A 38 11.60 -20.67 -24.84
CA THR A 38 13.06 -20.70 -24.82
C THR A 38 13.56 -21.54 -25.98
N LYS A 39 14.79 -21.35 -26.41
CA LYS A 39 15.49 -21.77 -27.64
C LYS A 39 15.40 -23.26 -28.04
N HIS A 40 14.55 -24.07 -27.43
CA HIS A 40 14.35 -25.46 -27.77
C HIS A 40 12.96 -25.70 -28.36
N GLN A 41 12.97 -26.10 -29.60
CA GLN A 41 11.90 -26.47 -30.51
C GLN A 41 10.66 -27.08 -29.86
N PHE A 42 9.52 -26.37 -29.90
CA PHE A 42 8.22 -26.99 -29.74
C PHE A 42 7.54 -27.13 -31.13
N ARG A 43 7.35 -28.39 -31.59
CA ARG A 43 6.43 -28.71 -32.66
C ARG A 43 5.12 -29.16 -32.06
N VAL A 44 4.03 -28.52 -32.45
CA VAL A 44 2.68 -29.03 -32.13
C VAL A 44 2.34 -30.01 -33.26
N PRO A 45 2.03 -31.28 -32.95
CA PRO A 45 1.64 -32.26 -34.00
C PRO A 45 0.29 -31.85 -34.58
N GLN A 46 0.21 -31.85 -35.92
CA GLN A 46 -1.01 -31.51 -36.67
C GLN A 46 -2.19 -32.47 -36.44
N SER A 47 -1.96 -33.60 -35.84
CA SER A 47 -2.98 -34.67 -35.60
C SER A 47 -3.90 -34.42 -34.41
N GLU A 48 -3.65 -33.42 -33.57
CA GLU A 48 -4.49 -33.12 -32.41
C GLU A 48 -5.40 -31.90 -32.56
N ILE A 49 -5.43 -31.32 -33.76
CA ILE A 49 -6.30 -30.18 -34.07
C ILE A 49 -7.57 -30.72 -34.73
N CYS A 50 -8.70 -30.47 -34.11
CA CYS A 50 -10.02 -30.94 -34.56
C CYS A 50 -10.26 -30.50 -36.03
N ASP A 51 -10.57 -31.43 -36.90
CA ASP A 51 -10.67 -31.40 -38.38
C ASP A 51 -11.70 -30.40 -38.96
N LYS A 52 -12.19 -29.45 -38.20
CA LYS A 52 -13.24 -28.50 -38.66
C LYS A 52 -12.90 -27.01 -38.53
N THR A 53 -11.63 -26.70 -38.31
CA THR A 53 -11.18 -25.31 -38.25
C THR A 53 -9.86 -25.13 -38.98
N ASP A 54 -9.88 -24.34 -40.06
CA ASP A 54 -8.63 -23.91 -40.74
C ASP A 54 -7.80 -23.03 -39.80
N LEU A 55 -6.75 -23.58 -39.23
CA LEU A 55 -5.81 -22.87 -38.39
C LEU A 55 -4.62 -22.42 -39.24
N LYS A 56 -4.49 -21.11 -39.49
CA LYS A 56 -3.29 -20.54 -40.09
C LYS A 56 -2.45 -19.84 -39.05
N ALA A 57 -1.33 -20.44 -38.69
CA ALA A 57 -0.33 -19.83 -37.80
C ALA A 57 0.75 -19.14 -38.65
N HIS A 58 1.02 -17.87 -38.34
CA HIS A 58 2.11 -17.13 -38.93
C HIS A 58 3.15 -16.79 -37.86
N PHE A 59 4.38 -17.21 -38.10
CA PHE A 59 5.54 -16.85 -37.30
C PHE A 59 6.23 -15.63 -37.93
N ARG A 60 6.57 -14.64 -37.11
CA ARG A 60 7.41 -13.51 -37.57
C ARG A 60 8.61 -13.33 -36.63
N HIS A 61 9.73 -13.04 -37.23
CA HIS A 61 10.98 -12.66 -36.57
C HIS A 61 10.92 -11.19 -36.17
N PRO A 62 11.47 -10.79 -35.00
CA PRO A 62 11.57 -9.38 -34.63
C PRO A 62 12.55 -8.68 -35.57
N GLY A 63 12.04 -7.72 -36.33
CA GLY A 63 12.87 -6.95 -37.30
C GLY A 63 12.15 -6.49 -38.56
N ALA A 64 10.93 -6.95 -38.83
CA ALA A 64 10.15 -6.49 -39.97
C ALA A 64 9.01 -5.56 -39.55
N ALA A 65 8.89 -4.40 -40.20
CA ALA A 65 7.87 -3.41 -39.92
C ALA A 65 6.44 -3.96 -40.06
N PRO A 66 5.49 -3.62 -39.20
CA PRO A 66 4.17 -4.24 -39.19
C PRO A 66 3.19 -3.51 -40.10
N ASN A 67 2.49 -4.27 -40.93
CA ASN A 67 1.19 -3.85 -41.47
C ASN A 67 0.08 -4.30 -40.47
N PRO A 68 -0.89 -3.46 -40.12
CA PRO A 68 -1.89 -3.77 -39.12
C PRO A 68 -2.93 -4.76 -39.67
N LEU A 69 -2.93 -5.97 -39.14
CA LEU A 69 -4.01 -6.93 -39.33
C LEU A 69 -5.02 -6.84 -38.19
N LYS A 70 -6.27 -6.56 -38.52
CA LYS A 70 -7.38 -6.56 -37.58
C LYS A 70 -7.63 -7.98 -37.06
N ILE A 71 -7.62 -8.13 -35.75
CA ILE A 71 -7.91 -9.39 -35.05
C ILE A 71 -9.38 -9.38 -34.66
N SER A 72 -10.11 -10.43 -35.03
CA SER A 72 -11.52 -10.63 -34.64
C SER A 72 -11.70 -11.98 -33.93
N GLY A 73 -11.46 -12.01 -32.63
CA GLY A 73 -11.80 -13.17 -31.79
C GLY A 73 -10.91 -13.33 -30.55
N ILE A 74 -11.47 -13.60 -29.39
CA ILE A 74 -10.76 -13.84 -28.12
C ILE A 74 -11.21 -15.16 -27.51
N LEU A 75 -10.26 -16.05 -27.19
CA LEU A 75 -10.48 -17.31 -26.46
C LEU A 75 -9.86 -17.19 -25.06
N TRP A 76 -10.63 -17.46 -24.03
CA TRP A 76 -10.13 -17.55 -22.65
C TRP A 76 -9.72 -18.99 -22.32
N VAL A 77 -8.45 -19.21 -22.02
CA VAL A 77 -7.96 -20.48 -21.50
C VAL A 77 -7.86 -20.34 -19.97
N LYS A 78 -8.73 -21.07 -19.27
CA LYS A 78 -8.91 -20.91 -17.82
C LYS A 78 -7.79 -21.51 -16.97
N ARG A 79 -6.97 -22.43 -17.51
CA ARG A 79 -5.76 -22.98 -16.85
C ARG A 79 -4.87 -23.66 -17.89
N ALA A 80 -3.62 -23.28 -17.99
CA ALA A 80 -2.57 -24.08 -18.59
C ALA A 80 -1.62 -24.53 -17.48
N TYR A 81 -1.64 -25.81 -17.16
CA TYR A 81 -0.65 -26.43 -16.28
C TYR A 81 0.39 -27.11 -17.16
N VAL A 82 1.62 -26.67 -17.08
CA VAL A 82 2.72 -27.35 -17.79
C VAL A 82 3.37 -28.34 -16.83
N ARG A 83 2.85 -29.57 -16.80
CA ARG A 83 3.70 -30.72 -16.45
C ARG A 83 4.23 -31.30 -17.74
N LYS A 84 5.50 -31.73 -17.72
CA LYS A 84 6.15 -32.35 -18.87
C LYS A 84 5.16 -33.21 -19.67
N GLN A 85 4.85 -32.77 -20.87
CA GLN A 85 4.31 -33.54 -22.01
C GLN A 85 2.81 -33.63 -22.26
N GLU A 86 1.88 -32.95 -21.57
CA GLU A 86 0.48 -33.02 -22.04
C GLU A 86 -0.27 -31.69 -21.91
N PHE A 87 -0.87 -31.23 -23.00
CA PHE A 87 -1.82 -30.13 -23.02
C PHE A 87 -3.24 -30.69 -23.15
N THR A 88 -4.09 -30.45 -22.19
CA THR A 88 -5.51 -30.79 -22.31
C THR A 88 -6.34 -29.52 -22.49
N ILE A 89 -6.96 -29.36 -23.66
CA ILE A 89 -7.95 -28.32 -23.91
C ILE A 89 -9.34 -28.92 -23.61
N GLY A 90 -9.92 -28.52 -22.48
CA GLY A 90 -11.27 -28.93 -22.12
C GLY A 90 -12.31 -28.07 -22.85
N CYS A 91 -13.12 -28.67 -23.68
CA CYS A 91 -14.31 -28.05 -24.26
C CYS A 91 -15.54 -28.49 -23.45
N THR A 92 -16.14 -27.59 -22.65
CA THR A 92 -17.41 -27.89 -21.97
C THR A 92 -18.57 -27.80 -22.95
N ARG A 93 -19.12 -28.97 -23.30
CA ARG A 93 -20.37 -29.11 -24.04
C ARG A 93 -21.53 -28.79 -23.08
N ALA A 94 -22.36 -27.84 -23.43
CA ALA A 94 -23.61 -27.60 -22.74
C ALA A 94 -24.53 -28.82 -22.92
N CYS A 95 -24.76 -29.58 -21.87
CA CYS A 95 -25.79 -30.64 -21.83
C CYS A 95 -27.11 -30.06 -21.32
N ARG A 96 -28.17 -30.37 -22.02
CA ARG A 96 -29.55 -30.02 -21.77
C ARG A 96 -29.99 -30.50 -20.39
N GLY A 97 -30.65 -29.60 -19.64
CA GLY A 97 -31.20 -29.89 -18.34
C GLY A 97 -32.41 -30.78 -18.35
N ARG A 98 -32.52 -31.62 -17.31
CA ARG A 98 -33.78 -32.11 -16.77
C ARG A 98 -34.04 -31.42 -15.45
N PHE A 99 -35.24 -30.89 -15.33
CA PHE A 99 -35.77 -30.37 -14.07
C PHE A 99 -35.84 -31.52 -13.04
N VAL A 100 -35.28 -31.30 -11.86
CA VAL A 100 -35.49 -32.13 -10.66
C VAL A 100 -35.99 -31.20 -9.55
N PRO A 101 -37.03 -31.62 -8.77
CA PRO A 101 -37.69 -30.72 -7.82
C PRO A 101 -36.80 -30.37 -6.62
N ARG A 102 -37.01 -29.17 -6.10
CA ARG A 102 -36.47 -28.65 -4.84
C ARG A 102 -36.76 -29.62 -3.68
N ASN A 103 -35.73 -30.13 -3.05
CA ASN A 103 -35.57 -30.21 -1.59
C ASN A 103 -34.32 -31.03 -1.27
N GLN A 104 -33.20 -30.34 -1.22
CA GLN A 104 -32.04 -30.60 -0.34
C GLN A 104 -31.01 -29.51 -0.65
N ALA A 105 -31.03 -28.45 0.12
CA ALA A 105 -29.99 -27.45 0.10
C ALA A 105 -28.73 -28.05 0.72
N ALA A 106 -27.94 -28.73 -0.10
CA ALA A 106 -26.52 -28.95 0.21
C ALA A 106 -25.87 -27.56 0.12
N THR A 107 -25.57 -26.98 1.26
CA THR A 107 -24.84 -25.73 1.40
C THR A 107 -23.48 -25.89 0.74
N ASN A 108 -23.33 -25.27 -0.42
CA ASN A 108 -22.03 -25.13 -1.09
C ASN A 108 -21.11 -24.35 -0.14
N PRO A 109 -19.99 -24.90 0.36
CA PRO A 109 -19.10 -24.23 1.31
C PRO A 109 -18.62 -22.86 0.81
N TRP A 110 -18.53 -22.67 -0.50
CA TRP A 110 -18.14 -21.40 -1.13
C TRP A 110 -19.21 -20.31 -1.08
N VAL A 111 -20.48 -20.64 -0.94
CA VAL A 111 -21.59 -19.68 -0.81
C VAL A 111 -21.71 -19.18 0.65
N CYS A 112 -21.24 -19.98 1.62
CA CYS A 112 -21.24 -19.60 3.03
C CYS A 112 -20.06 -18.65 3.36
N LEU A 113 -18.95 -18.74 2.60
CA LEU A 113 -17.81 -17.83 2.73
C LEU A 113 -18.10 -16.40 2.20
N MET A 114 -19.03 -16.24 1.26
CA MET A 114 -19.40 -14.93 0.72
C MET A 114 -20.32 -14.08 1.63
N LYS A 115 -20.75 -14.60 2.78
CA LYS A 115 -21.61 -13.86 3.75
C LYS A 115 -20.91 -13.47 5.05
N ARG A 116 -19.65 -13.86 5.25
CA ARG A 116 -18.83 -13.32 6.33
C ARG A 116 -17.96 -12.21 5.72
N GLY A 117 -18.00 -11.02 6.31
CA GLY A 117 -17.00 -9.98 6.04
C GLY A 117 -15.62 -10.63 6.09
N ILE A 118 -14.65 -10.13 5.35
CA ILE A 118 -13.29 -10.63 5.42
C ILE A 118 -12.81 -10.37 6.84
N MET A 119 -12.79 -11.38 7.69
CA MET A 119 -11.77 -11.37 8.73
C MET A 119 -10.46 -11.66 8.00
N ILE A 120 -9.51 -10.75 8.08
CA ILE A 120 -8.14 -10.95 7.62
C ILE A 120 -7.53 -11.99 8.57
N THR A 121 -7.71 -13.27 8.24
CA THR A 121 -7.35 -14.41 9.12
C THR A 121 -6.09 -15.13 8.65
N ASP A 122 -5.68 -14.90 7.40
CA ASP A 122 -4.54 -15.59 6.79
C ASP A 122 -3.22 -14.84 7.08
N LEU A 123 -3.01 -14.53 8.37
CA LEU A 123 -1.79 -13.86 8.83
C LEU A 123 -0.68 -14.90 8.99
N LYS A 124 0.49 -14.60 8.42
CA LYS A 124 1.68 -15.40 8.65
C LYS A 124 2.45 -14.84 9.85
N VAL A 125 2.13 -15.35 11.02
CA VAL A 125 2.81 -15.00 12.26
C VAL A 125 3.43 -16.26 12.85
N ASN A 126 4.73 -16.18 13.18
CA ASN A 126 5.39 -17.27 13.90
C ASN A 126 5.01 -17.18 15.38
N GLU A 127 4.27 -18.17 15.89
CA GLU A 127 3.75 -18.17 17.27
C GLU A 127 4.85 -18.18 18.34
N LYS A 128 6.02 -18.77 18.06
CA LYS A 128 7.17 -18.74 18.96
C LYS A 128 7.73 -17.32 19.07
N ASN A 129 7.93 -16.67 17.92
CA ASN A 129 8.43 -15.30 17.87
C ASN A 129 7.42 -14.34 18.54
N LYS A 130 6.13 -14.50 18.25
CA LYS A 130 5.04 -13.74 18.87
C LYS A 130 5.11 -13.81 20.40
N LYS A 131 5.20 -15.02 20.96
CA LYS A 131 5.32 -15.22 22.40
C LYS A 131 6.56 -14.50 22.96
N GLU A 132 7.70 -14.64 22.30
CA GLU A 132 8.94 -13.96 22.69
C GLU A 132 8.79 -12.42 22.66
N TYR A 133 8.10 -11.86 21.66
CA TYR A 133 7.89 -10.42 21.54
C TYR A 133 7.05 -9.87 22.70
N TYR A 134 6.02 -10.60 23.13
CA TYR A 134 5.24 -10.24 24.32
C TYR A 134 6.05 -10.39 25.61
N GLU A 135 6.82 -11.48 25.76
CA GLU A 135 7.67 -11.72 26.95
C GLU A 135 8.74 -10.63 27.12
N LYS A 136 9.29 -10.13 26.02
CA LYS A 136 10.26 -9.02 26.00
C LYS A 136 9.63 -7.63 26.10
N GLY A 137 8.31 -7.52 26.04
CA GLY A 137 7.59 -6.26 26.05
C GLY A 137 7.73 -5.44 24.77
N TYR A 138 8.17 -6.06 23.67
CA TYR A 138 8.19 -5.45 22.34
C TYR A 138 6.77 -5.29 21.79
N TRP A 139 5.94 -6.30 21.97
CA TRP A 139 4.51 -6.28 21.70
C TRP A 139 3.73 -6.14 23.00
N THR A 140 2.60 -5.43 22.94
CA THR A 140 1.73 -5.17 24.09
C THR A 140 0.27 -5.37 23.69
N GLU A 141 -0.64 -5.33 24.65
CA GLU A 141 -2.08 -5.36 24.38
C GLU A 141 -2.65 -3.99 23.92
N ARG A 142 -1.79 -2.97 23.78
CA ARG A 142 -2.24 -1.62 23.39
C ARG A 142 -2.38 -1.52 21.88
N THR A 143 -3.50 -0.95 21.45
CA THR A 143 -3.76 -0.58 20.06
C THR A 143 -3.31 0.86 19.78
N LEU A 144 -3.22 1.25 18.51
CA LEU A 144 -3.02 2.66 18.14
C LEU A 144 -4.18 3.55 18.62
N ASN A 145 -5.41 3.02 18.72
CA ASN A 145 -6.53 3.77 19.29
C ASN A 145 -6.33 4.06 20.78
N ASP A 146 -5.79 3.10 21.55
CA ASP A 146 -5.48 3.33 22.97
C ASP A 146 -4.39 4.38 23.14
N ILE A 147 -3.39 4.39 22.26
CA ILE A 147 -2.34 5.39 22.25
C ILE A 147 -2.91 6.75 21.86
N TRP A 148 -3.72 6.83 20.79
CA TRP A 148 -4.41 8.07 20.40
C TRP A 148 -5.20 8.67 21.58
N ASN A 149 -6.04 7.88 22.21
CA ASN A 149 -6.84 8.33 23.36
C ASN A 149 -5.97 8.80 24.52
N THR A 150 -4.81 8.15 24.73
CA THR A 150 -3.83 8.58 25.75
C THR A 150 -3.27 9.97 25.42
N GLN A 151 -2.90 10.22 24.15
CA GLN A 151 -2.36 11.51 23.74
C GLN A 151 -3.41 12.63 23.77
N VAL A 152 -4.64 12.35 23.33
CA VAL A 152 -5.76 13.31 23.46
C VAL A 152 -5.99 13.70 24.90
N ALA A 153 -5.96 12.74 25.82
CA ALA A 153 -6.15 13.02 27.25
C ALA A 153 -4.98 13.82 27.86
N ALA A 154 -3.74 13.57 27.41
CA ALA A 154 -2.54 14.24 27.91
C ALA A 154 -2.33 15.64 27.32
N PHE A 155 -2.66 15.82 26.03
CA PHE A 155 -2.32 17.02 25.26
C PHE A 155 -3.48 17.52 24.39
N PRO A 156 -4.70 17.73 24.92
CA PRO A 156 -5.90 18.04 24.12
C PRO A 156 -5.71 19.28 23.25
N ASP A 157 -5.09 20.32 23.77
CA ASP A 157 -4.91 21.63 23.13
C ASP A 157 -3.61 21.73 22.32
N ARG A 158 -2.76 20.70 22.34
CA ARG A 158 -1.55 20.66 21.52
C ARG A 158 -1.95 20.48 20.05
N GLU A 159 -1.33 21.25 19.14
CA GLU A 159 -1.46 21.05 17.71
C GLU A 159 -0.87 19.68 17.34
N TYR A 160 -1.66 18.87 16.64
CA TYR A 160 -1.22 17.58 16.11
C TYR A 160 -0.76 17.70 14.65
N VAL A 161 -1.49 18.46 13.85
CA VAL A 161 -1.20 18.60 12.42
C VAL A 161 -1.48 20.01 11.93
N SER A 162 -0.62 20.49 11.04
CA SER A 162 -0.88 21.67 10.20
C SER A 162 -0.47 21.40 8.75
N ASP A 163 -1.03 22.17 7.81
CA ASP A 163 -0.66 22.09 6.40
C ASP A 163 -0.39 23.48 5.79
N ASN A 164 0.25 23.50 4.62
CA ASN A 164 0.57 24.75 3.91
C ASN A 164 -0.65 25.44 3.28
N LEU A 165 -1.85 24.90 3.45
CA LEU A 165 -3.12 25.55 3.08
C LEU A 165 -3.73 26.35 4.23
N GLY A 166 -3.04 26.40 5.37
CA GLY A 166 -3.43 27.15 6.56
C GLY A 166 -4.40 26.42 7.49
N VAL A 167 -4.61 25.12 7.29
CA VAL A 167 -5.42 24.29 8.18
C VAL A 167 -4.56 23.76 9.31
N ARG A 168 -5.08 23.87 10.54
CA ARG A 168 -4.45 23.39 11.78
C ARG A 168 -5.47 22.69 12.63
N TYR A 169 -5.08 21.59 13.25
CA TYR A 169 -5.91 20.90 14.21
C TYR A 169 -5.11 20.45 15.43
N THR A 170 -5.70 20.68 16.60
CA THR A 170 -5.24 20.10 17.85
C THR A 170 -5.62 18.62 17.95
N TYR A 171 -5.04 17.91 18.94
CA TYR A 171 -5.44 16.52 19.23
C TYR A 171 -6.95 16.41 19.51
N ALA A 172 -7.51 17.34 20.29
CA ALA A 172 -8.95 17.34 20.62
C ALA A 172 -9.84 17.61 19.40
N GLU A 173 -9.42 18.50 18.50
CA GLU A 173 -10.19 18.81 17.28
C GLU A 173 -10.19 17.65 16.28
N ILE A 174 -9.05 16.96 16.12
CA ILE A 174 -9.00 15.73 15.31
C ILE A 174 -9.85 14.65 15.99
N ASP A 175 -9.78 14.49 17.33
CA ASP A 175 -10.56 13.50 18.05
C ASP A 175 -12.07 13.68 17.88
N ASP A 176 -12.58 14.91 18.00
CA ASP A 176 -14.00 15.20 17.81
C ASP A 176 -14.44 14.88 16.38
N LYS A 177 -13.73 15.43 15.37
CA LYS A 177 -14.07 15.23 13.95
C LYS A 177 -13.98 13.74 13.55
N ALA A 178 -12.92 13.06 13.97
CA ALA A 178 -12.73 11.64 13.70
C ALA A 178 -13.78 10.76 14.41
N SER A 179 -14.20 11.13 15.64
CA SER A 179 -15.28 10.43 16.34
C SER A 179 -16.63 10.57 15.62
N ARG A 180 -16.93 11.73 15.05
CA ARG A 180 -18.15 11.94 14.25
C ARG A 180 -18.08 11.18 12.93
N LEU A 181 -16.93 11.17 12.27
CA LEU A 181 -16.71 10.36 11.07
C LEU A 181 -16.81 8.86 11.37
N ALA A 182 -16.29 8.41 12.53
CA ALA A 182 -16.43 7.03 12.99
C ALA A 182 -17.90 6.64 13.24
N ALA A 183 -18.71 7.56 13.76
CA ALA A 183 -20.16 7.35 13.91
C ALA A 183 -20.85 7.14 12.56
N TRP A 184 -20.52 7.95 11.54
CA TRP A 184 -21.03 7.74 10.18
C TRP A 184 -20.52 6.41 9.59
N LEU A 185 -19.24 6.07 9.73
CA LEU A 185 -18.71 4.78 9.28
C LEU A 185 -19.47 3.61 9.91
N HIS A 186 -19.76 3.68 11.19
CA HIS A 186 -20.56 2.67 11.89
C HIS A 186 -22.01 2.60 11.34
N ASP A 187 -22.64 3.76 11.10
CA ASP A 187 -24.00 3.86 10.57
C ASP A 187 -24.14 3.25 9.16
N VAL A 188 -23.14 3.46 8.30
CA VAL A 188 -23.09 2.82 6.96
C VAL A 188 -22.65 1.35 7.01
N GLY A 189 -22.46 0.78 8.21
CA GLY A 189 -22.28 -0.64 8.44
C GLY A 189 -20.84 -1.12 8.51
N VAL A 190 -19.85 -0.23 8.62
CA VAL A 190 -18.44 -0.58 8.87
C VAL A 190 -18.28 -1.14 10.28
N LYS A 191 -17.55 -2.25 10.41
CA LYS A 191 -17.29 -2.96 11.67
C LYS A 191 -15.81 -3.15 11.88
N ASN A 192 -15.44 -3.55 13.10
CA ASN A 192 -14.08 -3.95 13.42
C ASN A 192 -13.53 -4.98 12.40
N GLY A 193 -12.37 -4.70 11.84
CA GLY A 193 -11.70 -5.51 10.84
C GLY A 193 -12.15 -5.28 9.38
N ASP A 194 -13.21 -4.50 9.14
CA ASP A 194 -13.58 -4.09 7.78
C ASP A 194 -12.57 -3.06 7.23
N VAL A 195 -12.36 -3.06 5.92
CA VAL A 195 -11.41 -2.12 5.29
C VAL A 195 -12.13 -0.86 4.83
N VAL A 196 -11.56 0.28 5.17
CA VAL A 196 -11.96 1.60 4.68
C VAL A 196 -10.86 2.15 3.79
N SER A 197 -11.18 2.39 2.52
CA SER A 197 -10.24 2.99 1.56
C SER A 197 -10.44 4.49 1.46
N TYR A 198 -9.35 5.21 1.21
CA TYR A 198 -9.44 6.64 0.97
C TYR A 198 -8.31 7.15 0.09
N GLN A 199 -8.64 8.10 -0.79
CA GLN A 199 -7.67 8.89 -1.55
C GLN A 199 -7.71 10.31 -0.99
N MET A 200 -6.65 10.77 -0.37
CA MET A 200 -6.57 12.13 0.18
C MET A 200 -5.18 12.69 -0.06
N PRO A 201 -5.06 13.92 -0.60
CA PRO A 201 -3.78 14.62 -0.65
C PRO A 201 -3.18 14.79 0.75
N PRO A 202 -1.90 15.21 0.87
CA PRO A 202 -1.30 15.52 2.17
C PRO A 202 -1.91 16.78 2.80
N TRP A 203 -3.19 16.69 3.16
CA TRP A 203 -3.96 17.69 3.87
C TRP A 203 -4.13 17.29 5.33
N SER A 204 -4.32 18.26 6.20
CA SER A 204 -4.56 18.01 7.64
C SER A 204 -5.75 17.08 7.88
N GLU A 205 -6.76 17.09 7.01
CA GLU A 205 -7.93 16.22 7.08
C GLU A 205 -7.62 14.73 6.88
N PHE A 206 -6.46 14.40 6.28
CA PHE A 206 -6.01 13.00 6.22
C PHE A 206 -5.94 12.37 7.62
N CYS A 207 -5.56 13.15 8.62
CA CYS A 207 -5.50 12.70 10.01
C CYS A 207 -6.87 12.34 10.57
N ILE A 208 -7.93 13.06 10.18
CA ILE A 208 -9.31 12.74 10.58
C ILE A 208 -9.69 11.34 10.05
N LEU A 209 -9.29 11.01 8.81
CA LEU A 209 -9.67 9.77 8.16
C LEU A 209 -9.06 8.54 8.85
N TYR A 210 -7.75 8.53 9.07
CA TYR A 210 -7.12 7.37 9.69
C TYR A 210 -7.50 7.22 11.17
N VAL A 211 -7.66 8.33 11.90
CA VAL A 211 -8.11 8.28 13.31
C VAL A 211 -9.56 7.76 13.40
N ALA A 212 -10.44 8.14 12.46
CA ALA A 212 -11.79 7.59 12.42
C ALA A 212 -11.78 6.06 12.19
N CYS A 213 -10.87 5.55 11.34
CA CYS A 213 -10.67 4.11 11.18
C CYS A 213 -10.23 3.46 12.50
N LEU A 214 -9.30 4.06 13.25
CA LEU A 214 -8.88 3.55 14.57
C LEU A 214 -10.06 3.47 15.54
N LYS A 215 -10.91 4.51 15.57
CA LYS A 215 -12.05 4.60 16.48
C LYS A 215 -13.15 3.57 16.22
N VAL A 216 -13.40 3.21 14.95
CA VAL A 216 -14.40 2.19 14.60
C VAL A 216 -13.79 0.78 14.47
N GLY A 217 -12.47 0.67 14.60
CA GLY A 217 -11.71 -0.58 14.45
C GLY A 217 -11.53 -1.03 13.01
N ALA A 218 -11.69 -0.14 12.06
CA ALA A 218 -11.50 -0.44 10.65
C ALA A 218 -10.02 -0.44 10.27
N VAL A 219 -9.69 -1.23 9.25
CA VAL A 219 -8.36 -1.25 8.64
C VAL A 219 -8.22 -0.09 7.67
N SER A 220 -7.24 0.77 7.89
CA SER A 220 -6.91 1.88 7.00
C SER A 220 -6.30 1.40 5.69
N HIS A 221 -6.82 1.88 4.55
CA HIS A 221 -6.29 1.60 3.22
C HIS A 221 -6.14 2.90 2.42
N PRO A 222 -5.08 3.68 2.67
CA PRO A 222 -4.80 4.89 1.92
C PRO A 222 -4.32 4.57 0.50
N LEU A 223 -4.91 5.24 -0.49
CA LEU A 223 -4.64 5.05 -1.91
C LEU A 223 -3.97 6.27 -2.54
N PRO A 224 -3.10 6.07 -3.54
CA PRO A 224 -2.54 7.17 -4.32
C PRO A 224 -3.63 8.02 -4.98
N VAL A 225 -3.52 9.34 -4.87
CA VAL A 225 -4.39 10.29 -5.61
C VAL A 225 -4.16 10.23 -7.12
N THR A 226 -3.13 9.54 -7.57
CA THR A 226 -2.78 9.35 -8.98
C THR A 226 -3.39 8.10 -9.61
N PHE A 227 -4.15 7.30 -8.85
CA PHE A 227 -4.79 6.11 -9.40
C PHE A 227 -5.83 6.49 -10.46
N ASN A 228 -5.78 5.78 -11.59
CA ASN A 228 -6.85 5.77 -12.57
C ASN A 228 -7.99 4.83 -12.11
N ASP A 229 -9.10 4.81 -12.85
CA ASP A 229 -10.29 4.02 -12.51
C ASP A 229 -10.01 2.52 -12.35
N GLU A 230 -9.17 1.95 -13.22
CA GLU A 230 -8.86 0.51 -13.17
C GLU A 230 -8.00 0.15 -11.97
N ASP A 231 -7.04 0.99 -11.61
CA ASP A 231 -6.20 0.80 -10.42
C ASP A 231 -7.01 0.96 -9.14
N LEU A 232 -7.89 1.98 -9.09
CA LEU A 232 -8.82 2.21 -7.99
C LEU A 232 -9.75 1.02 -7.77
N ILE A 233 -10.46 0.59 -8.82
CA ILE A 233 -11.39 -0.54 -8.77
C ILE A 233 -10.67 -1.82 -8.39
N TYR A 234 -9.49 -2.07 -8.97
CA TYR A 234 -8.70 -3.25 -8.63
C TYR A 234 -8.31 -3.26 -7.15
N SER A 235 -7.78 -2.15 -6.65
CA SER A 235 -7.29 -2.05 -5.28
C SER A 235 -8.43 -2.20 -4.27
N MET A 236 -9.56 -1.53 -4.49
CA MET A 236 -10.73 -1.60 -3.61
C MET A 236 -11.38 -2.99 -3.62
N ASN A 237 -11.44 -3.67 -4.77
CA ASN A 237 -11.93 -5.05 -4.85
C ASN A 237 -10.98 -6.05 -4.20
N LEU A 238 -9.67 -5.83 -4.25
CA LEU A 238 -8.69 -6.69 -3.60
C LEU A 238 -8.92 -6.73 -2.09
N VAL A 239 -9.10 -5.54 -1.50
CA VAL A 239 -9.31 -5.39 -0.04
C VAL A 239 -10.76 -5.51 0.39
N GLU A 240 -11.72 -5.61 -0.56
CA GLU A 240 -13.17 -5.62 -0.31
C GLU A 240 -13.64 -4.42 0.52
N SER A 241 -13.21 -3.24 0.10
CA SER A 241 -13.48 -1.99 0.81
C SER A 241 -14.97 -1.77 1.09
N LYS A 242 -15.32 -1.36 2.33
CA LYS A 242 -16.70 -1.14 2.80
C LYS A 242 -17.13 0.30 2.73
N ALA A 243 -16.20 1.24 2.84
CA ALA A 243 -16.42 2.66 2.71
C ALA A 243 -15.28 3.32 1.94
N PHE A 244 -15.56 4.46 1.34
CA PHE A 244 -14.58 5.22 0.59
C PHE A 244 -14.67 6.72 0.89
N MET A 245 -13.49 7.36 0.99
CA MET A 245 -13.40 8.80 1.25
C MET A 245 -12.40 9.45 0.29
N CYS A 246 -12.76 10.62 -0.28
CA CYS A 246 -11.89 11.34 -1.21
C CYS A 246 -12.20 12.85 -1.19
N PRO A 247 -11.34 13.72 -1.77
CA PRO A 247 -11.74 15.09 -2.06
C PRO A 247 -12.80 15.10 -3.17
N THR A 248 -13.59 16.14 -3.29
CA THR A 248 -14.45 16.34 -4.48
C THR A 248 -13.57 16.55 -5.71
N PHE A 249 -12.56 17.41 -5.58
CA PHE A 249 -11.66 17.77 -6.68
C PHE A 249 -10.25 18.06 -6.18
N HIS A 250 -9.26 17.60 -6.92
CA HIS A 250 -7.85 17.93 -6.69
C HIS A 250 -7.09 17.93 -8.01
N HIS A 251 -6.29 18.97 -8.29
CA HIS A 251 -5.64 19.21 -9.57
C HIS A 251 -6.61 19.22 -10.75
N LYS A 252 -6.60 18.16 -11.56
CA LYS A 252 -7.42 18.02 -12.77
C LYS A 252 -8.45 16.89 -12.63
N THR A 253 -8.52 16.24 -11.48
CA THR A 253 -9.36 15.07 -11.25
C THR A 253 -10.56 15.45 -10.40
N ASN A 254 -11.74 15.13 -10.86
CA ASN A 254 -12.95 15.08 -10.08
C ASN A 254 -13.07 13.67 -9.48
N PHE A 255 -12.72 13.54 -8.20
CA PHE A 255 -12.72 12.27 -7.49
C PHE A 255 -14.13 11.79 -7.15
N GLU A 256 -15.07 12.72 -6.94
CA GLU A 256 -16.46 12.37 -6.71
C GLU A 256 -17.06 11.69 -7.95
N ASP A 257 -16.89 12.26 -9.13
CA ASP A 257 -17.33 11.63 -10.39
C ASP A 257 -16.60 10.31 -10.64
N GLN A 258 -15.32 10.24 -10.36
CA GLN A 258 -14.52 9.04 -10.53
C GLN A 258 -15.10 7.87 -9.71
N ILE A 259 -15.31 8.05 -8.41
CA ILE A 259 -15.84 6.97 -7.56
C ILE A 259 -17.30 6.66 -7.87
N LEU A 260 -18.12 7.65 -8.15
CA LEU A 260 -19.53 7.42 -8.50
C LEU A 260 -19.70 6.64 -9.82
N SER A 261 -18.77 6.83 -10.78
CA SER A 261 -18.75 6.03 -12.01
C SER A 261 -18.21 4.61 -11.81
N ALA A 262 -17.36 4.41 -10.80
CA ALA A 262 -16.69 3.15 -10.49
C ALA A 262 -17.48 2.25 -9.54
N VAL A 263 -18.37 2.80 -8.71
CA VAL A 263 -19.01 2.13 -7.57
C VAL A 263 -19.76 0.85 -7.96
N ASP A 264 -20.43 0.81 -9.10
CA ASP A 264 -21.16 -0.38 -9.58
C ASP A 264 -20.22 -1.56 -9.93
N ARG A 265 -18.90 -1.28 -10.04
CA ARG A 265 -17.85 -2.28 -10.26
C ARG A 265 -17.14 -2.70 -8.97
N ILE A 266 -17.56 -2.18 -7.81
CA ILE A 266 -17.02 -2.47 -6.48
C ILE A 266 -18.15 -3.05 -5.62
N PRO A 267 -18.42 -4.37 -5.67
CA PRO A 267 -19.62 -4.98 -5.07
C PRO A 267 -19.75 -4.83 -3.56
N THR A 268 -18.65 -4.50 -2.87
CA THR A 268 -18.62 -4.34 -1.41
C THR A 268 -18.87 -2.91 -0.95
N LEU A 269 -18.84 -1.94 -1.88
CA LEU A 269 -19.03 -0.53 -1.61
C LEU A 269 -20.47 -0.11 -1.95
N SER A 270 -21.21 0.44 -0.98
CA SER A 270 -22.48 1.13 -1.21
C SER A 270 -22.24 2.60 -1.59
N LYS A 271 -23.12 3.17 -2.38
CA LYS A 271 -23.12 4.63 -2.66
C LYS A 271 -23.27 5.46 -1.39
N ASP A 272 -24.06 4.97 -0.43
CA ASP A 272 -24.26 5.64 0.87
C ASP A 272 -23.00 5.57 1.77
N ALA A 273 -22.04 4.71 1.44
CA ALA A 273 -20.76 4.58 2.14
C ALA A 273 -19.61 5.35 1.47
N ILE A 274 -19.94 6.36 0.66
CA ILE A 274 -18.98 7.29 0.05
C ILE A 274 -19.12 8.63 0.75
N CYS A 275 -17.99 9.19 1.25
CA CYS A 275 -17.90 10.52 1.82
C CYS A 275 -16.88 11.34 1.02
N VAL A 276 -17.19 12.60 0.76
CA VAL A 276 -16.26 13.51 0.08
C VAL A 276 -15.86 14.69 0.97
N HIS A 277 -14.66 15.23 0.72
CA HIS A 277 -14.22 16.47 1.31
C HIS A 277 -14.28 17.59 0.28
N ASP A 278 -15.19 18.53 0.48
CA ASP A 278 -15.55 19.62 -0.44
C ASP A 278 -14.69 20.88 -0.23
N LYS A 279 -13.39 20.70 0.04
CA LYS A 279 -12.44 21.81 0.34
C LYS A 279 -12.33 22.83 -0.79
N THR A 280 -12.36 22.39 -2.03
CA THR A 280 -12.11 23.23 -3.21
C THR A 280 -13.29 23.38 -4.14
N VAL A 281 -14.16 22.39 -4.22
CA VAL A 281 -15.37 22.35 -5.07
C VAL A 281 -16.50 21.71 -4.26
N GLU A 282 -17.69 22.30 -4.28
CA GLU A 282 -18.86 21.75 -3.59
C GLU A 282 -19.22 20.37 -4.16
N SER A 283 -19.68 19.48 -3.27
CA SER A 283 -20.24 18.18 -3.66
C SER A 283 -21.57 18.37 -4.39
N HIS A 284 -21.84 17.53 -5.38
CA HIS A 284 -23.10 17.54 -6.12
C HIS A 284 -24.04 16.39 -5.75
N GLY A 285 -23.92 15.85 -4.57
CA GLY A 285 -24.89 14.89 -4.04
C GLY A 285 -24.37 13.88 -3.03
N THR A 286 -23.06 13.73 -2.91
CA THR A 286 -22.43 12.85 -1.91
C THR A 286 -22.33 13.56 -0.57
N ILE A 287 -22.50 12.83 0.55
CA ILE A 287 -22.32 13.40 1.88
C ILE A 287 -20.89 13.91 2.06
N THR A 288 -20.75 15.10 2.66
CA THR A 288 -19.43 15.71 2.87
C THR A 288 -18.93 15.48 4.29
N LEU A 289 -17.60 15.51 4.46
CA LEU A 289 -16.97 15.45 5.78
C LEU A 289 -17.49 16.56 6.70
N LYS A 290 -17.74 17.75 6.15
CA LYS A 290 -18.33 18.87 6.89
C LYS A 290 -19.74 18.52 7.40
N GLN A 291 -20.62 18.02 6.54
CA GLN A 291 -21.97 17.62 6.94
C GLN A 291 -21.94 16.52 8.01
N ILE A 292 -21.03 15.55 7.89
CA ILE A 292 -20.85 14.51 8.91
C ILE A 292 -20.46 15.15 10.26
N CYS A 293 -19.47 16.06 10.25
CA CYS A 293 -19.06 16.74 11.47
C CYS A 293 -20.15 17.63 12.08
N GLU A 294 -21.10 18.12 11.30
CA GLU A 294 -22.21 18.96 11.77
C GLU A 294 -23.42 18.13 12.28
N THR A 295 -23.60 16.90 11.77
CA THR A 295 -24.85 16.14 11.99
C THR A 295 -24.69 14.91 12.87
N TYR A 296 -23.51 14.30 12.91
CA TYR A 296 -23.28 13.10 13.72
C TYR A 296 -22.76 13.44 15.11
N GLU A 297 -23.27 12.75 16.12
CA GLU A 297 -22.69 12.76 17.45
C GLU A 297 -21.40 11.92 17.50
N PRO A 298 -20.43 12.27 18.34
CA PRO A 298 -19.17 11.53 18.42
C PRO A 298 -19.36 10.05 18.82
N TYR A 299 -18.77 9.14 18.07
CA TYR A 299 -18.69 7.71 18.39
C TYR A 299 -17.89 7.47 19.68
N ARG A 300 -18.47 6.74 20.62
CA ARG A 300 -17.87 6.51 21.96
C ARG A 300 -17.72 5.03 22.33
N GLU A 301 -18.08 4.12 21.43
CA GLU A 301 -17.98 2.70 21.68
C GLU A 301 -16.54 2.20 21.56
N ASN A 302 -16.22 1.13 22.31
CA ASN A 302 -14.95 0.45 22.12
C ASN A 302 -15.02 -0.39 20.84
N PRO A 303 -14.13 -0.19 19.87
CA PRO A 303 -14.16 -0.95 18.62
C PRO A 303 -13.91 -2.46 18.81
N GLY A 304 -13.30 -2.85 19.94
CA GLY A 304 -12.95 -4.24 20.22
C GLY A 304 -11.74 -4.75 19.45
N SER A 305 -10.96 -3.86 18.82
CA SER A 305 -9.71 -4.21 18.14
C SER A 305 -8.68 -4.73 19.11
N LYS A 306 -7.86 -5.66 18.67
CA LYS A 306 -6.72 -6.20 19.39
C LYS A 306 -5.42 -5.68 18.81
N SER A 307 -4.38 -5.68 19.60
CA SER A 307 -3.05 -5.23 19.18
C SER A 307 -2.42 -6.06 18.05
N ASP A 308 -2.84 -7.30 17.89
CA ASP A 308 -2.41 -8.19 16.79
C ASP A 308 -3.24 -8.03 15.52
N ASP A 309 -4.37 -7.34 15.57
CA ASP A 309 -5.21 -7.12 14.38
C ASP A 309 -4.47 -6.24 13.37
N VAL A 310 -4.77 -6.45 12.10
CA VAL A 310 -4.28 -5.57 11.03
C VAL A 310 -4.94 -4.21 11.16
N VAL A 311 -4.15 -3.15 11.14
CA VAL A 311 -4.62 -1.76 11.24
C VAL A 311 -4.42 -0.99 9.95
N LEU A 312 -3.47 -1.43 9.12
CA LEU A 312 -3.05 -0.72 7.94
C LEU A 312 -2.77 -1.68 6.79
N ILE A 313 -3.27 -1.34 5.60
CA ILE A 313 -2.91 -1.97 4.34
C ILE A 313 -2.23 -0.93 3.47
N LEU A 314 -0.99 -1.17 3.07
CA LEU A 314 -0.27 -0.36 2.10
C LEU A 314 -0.02 -1.16 0.83
N SER A 315 -0.14 -0.47 -0.31
CA SER A 315 0.13 -1.07 -1.61
C SER A 315 1.59 -0.87 -2.01
N THR A 316 2.27 -1.95 -2.43
CA THR A 316 3.62 -1.85 -3.01
C THR A 316 3.57 -1.96 -4.53
N SER A 317 4.48 -1.26 -5.21
CA SER A 317 4.70 -1.44 -6.64
C SER A 317 5.36 -2.80 -6.89
N GLY A 318 4.56 -3.84 -7.05
CA GLY A 318 5.08 -5.18 -7.31
C GLY A 318 5.88 -5.25 -8.62
N THR A 319 7.00 -5.96 -8.61
CA THR A 319 7.82 -6.28 -9.80
C THR A 319 7.04 -7.07 -10.87
N THR A 320 5.86 -7.59 -10.53
CA THR A 320 4.98 -8.41 -11.37
C THR A 320 3.83 -7.63 -12.03
N GLY A 321 3.78 -6.30 -11.91
CA GLY A 321 2.88 -5.42 -12.65
C GLY A 321 1.56 -5.05 -11.94
N ARG A 322 1.19 -5.68 -10.82
CA ARG A 322 0.05 -5.25 -9.98
C ARG A 322 0.50 -5.08 -8.52
N PRO A 323 0.01 -4.04 -7.82
CA PRO A 323 0.37 -3.79 -6.42
C PRO A 323 0.00 -4.97 -5.52
N LYS A 324 0.90 -5.32 -4.59
CA LYS A 324 0.61 -6.23 -3.47
C LYS A 324 0.07 -5.43 -2.29
N ALA A 325 -0.90 -5.97 -1.58
CA ALA A 325 -1.48 -5.37 -0.38
C ALA A 325 -0.77 -5.93 0.86
N VAL A 326 0.08 -5.11 1.49
CA VAL A 326 0.89 -5.46 2.66
C VAL A 326 0.07 -5.29 3.93
N LEU A 327 -0.01 -6.32 4.76
CA LEU A 327 -0.78 -6.34 6.00
C LEU A 327 0.11 -5.95 7.19
N ILE A 328 -0.21 -4.86 7.87
CA ILE A 328 0.55 -4.33 9.00
C ILE A 328 -0.36 -4.31 10.25
N SER A 329 0.08 -4.97 11.33
CA SER A 329 -0.65 -4.99 12.60
C SER A 329 -0.36 -3.75 13.46
N HIS A 330 -1.21 -3.50 14.47
CA HIS A 330 -0.95 -2.46 15.47
C HIS A 330 0.41 -2.69 16.15
N ASN A 331 0.67 -3.91 16.62
CA ASN A 331 1.92 -4.22 17.32
C ASN A 331 3.17 -3.99 16.46
N ALA A 332 3.14 -4.42 15.19
CA ALA A 332 4.27 -4.24 14.28
C ALA A 332 4.55 -2.74 14.04
N LEU A 333 3.51 -1.95 13.81
CA LEU A 333 3.63 -0.53 13.55
C LEU A 333 4.06 0.27 14.79
N ILE A 334 3.49 -0.05 15.96
CA ILE A 334 3.87 0.58 17.23
C ILE A 334 5.34 0.27 17.56
N PHE A 335 5.75 -0.99 17.43
CA PHE A 335 7.13 -1.39 17.69
C PHE A 335 8.11 -0.69 16.74
N SER A 336 7.82 -0.73 15.44
CA SER A 336 8.68 -0.13 14.41
C SER A 336 8.92 1.36 14.71
N GLU A 337 7.85 2.15 14.87
CA GLU A 337 7.99 3.59 15.05
C GLU A 337 8.53 3.97 16.44
N THR A 338 8.33 3.11 17.45
CA THR A 338 8.94 3.31 18.77
C THR A 338 10.45 3.10 18.74
N THR A 339 10.93 2.02 18.10
CA THR A 339 12.37 1.76 17.99
C THR A 339 13.07 2.73 17.06
N PHE A 340 12.40 3.13 15.98
CA PHE A 340 12.84 4.19 15.09
C PHE A 340 13.04 5.51 15.85
N SER A 341 12.05 5.94 16.63
CA SER A 341 12.12 7.17 17.41
C SER A 341 13.28 7.13 18.42
N ARG A 342 13.45 5.99 19.12
CA ARG A 342 14.56 5.81 20.07
C ARG A 342 15.92 5.85 19.41
N GLY A 343 16.09 5.12 18.31
CA GLY A 343 17.35 5.04 17.56
C GLY A 343 17.78 6.38 16.97
N LEU A 344 16.84 7.29 16.75
CA LEU A 344 17.07 8.63 16.20
C LEU A 344 16.95 9.74 17.26
N HIS A 345 16.74 9.38 18.53
CA HIS A 345 16.62 10.30 19.68
C HIS A 345 15.48 11.31 19.55
N LEU A 346 14.39 10.94 18.86
CA LEU A 346 13.20 11.78 18.71
C LEU A 346 12.36 11.79 19.98
N THR A 347 11.77 12.93 20.28
CA THR A 347 10.98 13.20 21.48
C THR A 347 9.65 13.87 21.17
N GLN A 348 8.81 14.07 22.16
CA GLN A 348 7.54 14.80 22.02
C GLN A 348 7.69 16.28 21.64
N ASP A 349 8.89 16.86 21.82
CA ASP A 349 9.18 18.27 21.53
C ASP A 349 9.66 18.45 20.08
N ASP A 350 9.86 17.35 19.37
CA ASP A 350 10.28 17.38 17.98
C ASP A 350 9.09 17.60 17.04
N VAL A 351 9.30 18.48 16.06
CA VAL A 351 8.31 18.83 15.05
C VAL A 351 8.71 18.20 13.72
N MET A 352 7.83 17.34 13.20
CA MET A 352 8.01 16.66 11.92
C MET A 352 7.57 17.52 10.74
N PHE A 353 8.37 17.58 9.68
CA PHE A 353 7.91 18.00 8.34
C PHE A 353 7.88 16.80 7.40
N MET A 354 6.70 16.48 6.83
CA MET A 354 6.54 15.33 5.94
C MET A 354 6.32 15.78 4.48
N PRO A 355 7.35 15.65 3.61
CA PRO A 355 7.23 15.97 2.18
C PRO A 355 6.70 14.79 1.35
N ALA A 356 6.72 13.57 1.89
CA ALA A 356 6.34 12.37 1.16
C ALA A 356 4.82 12.13 1.17
N PRO A 357 4.26 11.45 0.15
CA PRO A 357 2.85 11.09 0.11
C PRO A 357 2.43 10.24 1.32
N LEU A 358 1.29 10.58 1.94
CA LEU A 358 0.79 9.92 3.15
C LEU A 358 0.20 8.51 2.89
N ASN A 359 0.00 8.12 1.66
CA ASN A 359 -0.39 6.76 1.27
C ASN A 359 0.79 5.80 1.06
N HIS A 360 2.02 6.27 1.32
CA HIS A 360 3.25 5.48 1.27
C HIS A 360 3.76 5.23 2.70
N ALA A 361 4.50 4.12 2.93
CA ALA A 361 5.05 3.79 4.24
C ALA A 361 5.82 4.95 4.88
N THR A 362 6.69 5.64 4.11
CA THR A 362 7.42 6.81 4.60
C THR A 362 6.48 7.89 5.14
N GLY A 363 5.45 8.27 4.37
CA GLY A 363 4.52 9.33 4.79
C GLY A 363 3.59 8.89 5.91
N PHE A 364 3.05 7.68 5.86
CA PHE A 364 2.10 7.20 6.87
C PHE A 364 2.81 6.90 8.20
N ASN A 365 3.82 6.05 8.18
CA ASN A 365 4.47 5.59 9.40
C ASN A 365 5.20 6.77 10.09
N HIS A 366 6.14 7.40 9.39
CA HIS A 366 6.98 8.44 10.00
C HIS A 366 6.29 9.80 10.09
N GLY A 367 5.41 10.13 9.13
CA GLY A 367 4.69 11.40 9.12
C GLY A 367 3.51 11.46 10.07
N LEU A 368 2.84 10.34 10.33
CA LEU A 368 1.62 10.31 11.14
C LEU A 368 1.80 9.51 12.42
N ILE A 369 2.34 8.29 12.32
CA ILE A 369 2.39 7.39 13.50
C ILE A 369 3.53 7.77 14.43
N THR A 370 4.72 8.12 13.94
CA THR A 370 5.81 8.59 14.81
C THR A 370 5.40 9.79 15.69
N PRO A 371 4.86 10.91 15.12
CA PRO A 371 4.35 12.01 15.95
C PRO A 371 3.24 11.58 16.90
N LEU A 372 2.32 10.72 16.49
CA LEU A 372 1.27 10.17 17.37
C LEU A 372 1.88 9.45 18.58
N LEU A 373 2.83 8.52 18.36
CA LEU A 373 3.45 7.77 19.45
C LEU A 373 4.18 8.66 20.45
N LEU A 374 4.82 9.71 19.96
CA LEU A 374 5.58 10.67 20.76
C LEU A 374 4.68 11.71 21.47
N GLY A 375 3.44 11.93 21.03
CA GLY A 375 2.62 13.08 21.44
C GLY A 375 3.12 14.39 20.82
N GLY A 376 3.81 14.30 19.69
CA GLY A 376 4.38 15.41 18.91
C GLY A 376 3.41 15.98 17.86
N ARG A 377 3.94 16.68 16.88
CA ARG A 377 3.16 17.28 15.78
C ARG A 377 3.82 17.05 14.42
N VAL A 378 3.00 17.14 13.36
CA VAL A 378 3.44 17.07 11.97
C VAL A 378 2.99 18.30 11.18
N VAL A 379 3.87 18.75 10.31
CA VAL A 379 3.62 19.80 9.31
C VAL A 379 3.61 19.18 7.93
N LEU A 380 2.55 19.38 7.17
CA LEU A 380 2.34 18.80 5.85
C LEU A 380 2.49 19.86 4.76
N GLN A 381 2.99 19.43 3.63
CA GLN A 381 2.98 20.24 2.40
C GLN A 381 2.24 19.47 1.31
N GLN A 382 1.21 20.05 0.71
CA GLN A 382 0.38 19.42 -0.31
C GLN A 382 1.20 18.94 -1.51
N GLU A 383 2.10 19.80 -1.98
CA GLU A 383 3.05 19.52 -3.06
C GLU A 383 4.43 20.00 -2.64
N PHE A 384 5.41 19.13 -2.70
CA PHE A 384 6.76 19.50 -2.35
C PHE A 384 7.33 20.57 -3.29
N ARG A 385 7.75 21.69 -2.70
CA ARG A 385 8.48 22.80 -3.33
C ARG A 385 9.56 23.22 -2.38
N ALA A 386 10.83 23.04 -2.75
CA ALA A 386 11.95 23.17 -1.84
C ALA A 386 12.03 24.54 -1.14
N ARG A 387 11.83 25.66 -1.85
CA ARG A 387 11.82 27.01 -1.24
C ARG A 387 10.72 27.16 -0.20
N GLU A 388 9.49 26.84 -0.59
CA GLU A 388 8.33 26.90 0.30
C GLU A 388 8.51 25.95 1.51
N ALA A 389 9.09 24.75 1.27
CA ALA A 389 9.38 23.80 2.32
C ALA A 389 10.37 24.36 3.37
N ILE A 390 11.44 25.05 2.94
CA ILE A 390 12.40 25.69 3.85
C ILE A 390 11.70 26.79 4.67
N GLU A 391 10.89 27.62 4.02
CA GLU A 391 10.13 28.70 4.67
C GLU A 391 9.13 28.13 5.69
N ILE A 392 8.40 27.06 5.32
CA ILE A 392 7.48 26.36 6.23
C ILE A 392 8.25 25.77 7.42
N MET A 393 9.34 25.05 7.18
CA MET A 393 10.14 24.44 8.24
C MET A 393 10.62 25.46 9.26
N ASN A 394 11.12 26.60 8.79
CA ASN A 394 11.61 27.67 9.67
C ASN A 394 10.46 28.34 10.45
N ASN A 395 9.35 28.66 9.78
CA ASN A 395 8.20 29.32 10.40
C ASN A 395 7.47 28.41 11.42
N GLU A 396 7.45 27.12 11.16
CA GLU A 396 6.77 26.12 12.00
C GLU A 396 7.68 25.52 13.08
N GLY A 397 8.96 25.89 13.12
CA GLY A 397 9.92 25.36 14.09
C GLY A 397 10.20 23.87 13.91
N VAL A 398 10.20 23.39 12.65
CA VAL A 398 10.46 21.97 12.33
C VAL A 398 11.87 21.59 12.76
N THR A 399 11.98 20.47 13.48
CA THR A 399 13.28 19.96 13.98
C THR A 399 13.80 18.77 13.20
N TRP A 400 12.91 17.99 12.57
CA TRP A 400 13.29 16.86 11.76
C TRP A 400 12.36 16.64 10.57
N SER A 401 12.88 15.94 9.56
CA SER A 401 12.15 15.55 8.37
C SER A 401 12.63 14.20 7.86
N MET A 402 11.82 13.54 7.06
CA MET A 402 12.18 12.30 6.38
C MET A 402 11.64 12.27 4.96
N GLY A 403 12.45 11.76 4.04
CA GLY A 403 12.04 11.59 2.66
C GLY A 403 13.11 10.88 1.83
N ALA A 404 12.79 10.64 0.56
CA ALA A 404 13.74 10.07 -0.38
C ALA A 404 14.85 11.09 -0.76
N THR A 405 15.95 10.57 -1.29
CA THR A 405 17.13 11.35 -1.71
C THR A 405 16.80 12.59 -2.56
N PRO A 406 15.84 12.59 -3.51
CA PRO A 406 15.50 13.80 -4.28
C PRO A 406 15.02 14.97 -3.40
N PHE A 407 14.27 14.73 -2.33
CA PHE A 407 13.78 15.82 -1.48
C PHE A 407 14.92 16.58 -0.80
N ILE A 408 15.84 15.88 -0.14
CA ILE A 408 16.99 16.55 0.52
C ILE A 408 17.93 17.16 -0.50
N PHE A 409 18.09 16.55 -1.68
CA PHE A 409 18.89 17.12 -2.77
C PHE A 409 18.33 18.47 -3.20
N ASP A 410 17.02 18.57 -3.45
CA ASP A 410 16.36 19.81 -3.85
C ASP A 410 16.37 20.86 -2.74
N LEU A 411 16.23 20.45 -1.47
CA LEU A 411 16.35 21.36 -0.32
C LEU A 411 17.75 21.99 -0.24
N LEU A 412 18.82 21.18 -0.34
CA LEU A 412 20.20 21.68 -0.29
C LEU A 412 20.52 22.58 -1.47
N ASN A 413 20.14 22.20 -2.69
CA ASN A 413 20.32 23.04 -3.87
C ASN A 413 19.60 24.37 -3.72
N CYS A 414 18.34 24.35 -3.28
CA CYS A 414 17.56 25.56 -3.10
C CYS A 414 18.16 26.49 -2.01
N ALA A 415 18.66 25.91 -0.92
CA ALA A 415 19.32 26.64 0.15
C ALA A 415 20.59 27.34 -0.35
N GLU A 416 21.45 26.63 -1.09
CA GLU A 416 22.71 27.16 -1.65
C GLU A 416 22.48 28.22 -2.72
N GLU A 417 21.57 28.00 -3.66
CA GLU A 417 21.26 28.91 -4.76
C GLU A 417 20.63 30.23 -4.29
N ASN A 418 19.96 30.23 -3.14
CA ASN A 418 19.17 31.36 -2.66
C ASN A 418 19.65 31.90 -1.32
N ASP A 419 20.79 31.43 -0.81
CA ASP A 419 21.34 31.81 0.51
C ASP A 419 20.32 31.64 1.66
N LEU A 420 19.54 30.54 1.60
CA LEU A 420 18.56 30.20 2.63
C LEU A 420 19.21 29.33 3.71
N LYS A 421 18.70 29.42 4.93
CA LYS A 421 19.19 28.65 6.07
C LYS A 421 18.09 27.76 6.63
N PHE A 422 18.50 26.61 7.17
CA PHE A 422 17.65 25.78 8.01
C PHE A 422 17.81 26.26 9.45
N GLU A 423 16.88 27.08 9.94
CA GLU A 423 17.02 27.72 11.25
C GLU A 423 16.73 26.74 12.40
N THR A 424 15.80 25.83 12.19
CA THR A 424 15.32 24.90 13.23
C THR A 424 15.51 23.44 12.89
N LEU A 425 15.57 23.08 11.60
CA LEU A 425 15.79 21.71 11.16
C LEU A 425 17.19 21.24 11.57
N LYS A 426 17.26 20.12 12.31
CA LYS A 426 18.52 19.55 12.83
C LYS A 426 18.82 18.18 12.26
N LEU A 427 17.79 17.43 11.90
CA LEU A 427 17.90 16.04 11.49
C LEU A 427 17.08 15.79 10.23
N TYR A 428 17.70 15.23 9.22
CA TYR A 428 17.02 14.72 8.03
C TYR A 428 17.31 13.24 7.87
N ILE A 429 16.24 12.44 7.78
CA ILE A 429 16.33 10.99 7.55
C ILE A 429 16.09 10.73 6.07
N CYS A 430 17.00 10.02 5.45
CA CYS A 430 16.92 9.69 4.03
C CYS A 430 16.77 8.18 3.82
N GLY A 431 15.74 7.76 3.10
CA GLY A 431 15.48 6.35 2.83
C GLY A 431 14.97 6.09 1.42
N GLY A 432 14.92 4.81 1.04
CA GLY A 432 14.41 4.36 -0.25
C GLY A 432 15.41 4.40 -1.41
N ALA A 433 16.60 4.99 -1.23
CA ALA A 433 17.71 4.97 -2.18
C ALA A 433 19.03 5.26 -1.45
N PRO A 434 20.18 4.82 -1.98
CA PRO A 434 21.49 5.14 -1.41
C PRO A 434 21.72 6.65 -1.32
N VAL A 435 22.34 7.10 -0.23
CA VAL A 435 22.68 8.51 0.03
C VAL A 435 24.13 8.77 -0.32
N PRO A 436 24.45 9.62 -1.30
CA PRO A 436 25.84 9.94 -1.63
C PRO A 436 26.60 10.62 -0.47
N GLY A 437 27.84 10.20 -0.18
CA GLY A 437 28.64 10.82 0.88
C GLY A 437 28.87 12.32 0.70
N THR A 438 28.91 12.82 -0.54
CA THR A 438 28.96 14.25 -0.84
C THR A 438 27.73 15.01 -0.36
N MET A 439 26.56 14.36 -0.37
CA MET A 439 25.32 14.94 0.13
C MET A 439 25.33 15.03 1.66
N VAL A 440 25.92 14.03 2.33
CA VAL A 440 26.10 14.06 3.79
C VAL A 440 26.97 15.24 4.20
N GLN A 441 28.07 15.49 3.47
CA GLN A 441 28.95 16.64 3.72
C GLN A 441 28.22 17.97 3.51
N ARG A 442 27.51 18.12 2.40
CA ARG A 442 26.70 19.34 2.12
C ARG A 442 25.67 19.60 3.22
N ALA A 443 24.95 18.55 3.64
CA ALA A 443 23.99 18.67 4.73
C ALA A 443 24.66 19.16 6.02
N HIS A 444 25.84 18.63 6.34
CA HIS A 444 26.60 19.04 7.51
C HIS A 444 27.05 20.51 7.44
N GLU A 445 27.48 21.00 6.26
CA GLU A 445 27.84 22.41 6.04
C GLU A 445 26.66 23.35 6.30
N HIS A 446 25.43 22.86 6.13
CA HIS A 446 24.20 23.56 6.50
C HIS A 446 23.74 23.30 7.95
N GLY A 447 24.55 22.63 8.77
CA GLY A 447 24.23 22.31 10.18
C GLY A 447 23.25 21.15 10.37
N LEU A 448 22.97 20.37 9.30
CA LEU A 448 22.05 19.25 9.33
C LEU A 448 22.78 17.92 9.57
N LYS A 449 22.20 17.06 10.41
CA LYS A 449 22.55 15.66 10.46
C LYS A 449 21.74 14.92 9.42
N LEU A 450 22.40 14.35 8.41
CA LEU A 450 21.76 13.53 7.38
C LEU A 450 22.04 12.06 7.68
N CYS A 451 21.00 11.30 8.02
CA CYS A 451 21.09 9.89 8.38
C CYS A 451 20.38 9.03 7.35
N GLU A 452 21.01 7.98 6.86
CA GLU A 452 20.33 6.97 6.04
C GLU A 452 19.47 6.06 6.92
N CYS A 453 18.31 5.67 6.38
CA CYS A 453 17.43 4.67 6.95
C CYS A 453 17.09 3.65 5.86
N TYR A 454 17.12 2.37 6.20
CA TYR A 454 16.82 1.28 5.28
C TYR A 454 15.64 0.45 5.78
N GLY A 455 14.77 0.09 4.86
CA GLY A 455 13.60 -0.73 5.07
C GLY A 455 12.70 -0.77 3.84
N SER A 456 11.61 -1.47 3.96
CA SER A 456 10.57 -1.62 2.93
C SER A 456 9.20 -1.39 3.53
N THR A 457 8.14 -1.50 2.73
CA THR A 457 6.77 -1.49 3.26
C THR A 457 6.52 -2.71 4.15
N GLU A 458 7.13 -3.84 3.82
CA GLU A 458 6.98 -5.13 4.48
C GLU A 458 7.74 -5.21 5.81
N SER A 459 8.94 -4.59 5.86
CA SER A 459 9.82 -4.65 7.03
C SER A 459 9.84 -3.35 7.83
N CYS A 460 9.07 -2.32 7.43
CA CYS A 460 9.23 -0.98 7.98
C CYS A 460 10.71 -0.53 7.99
N PRO A 461 11.11 0.60 8.56
CA PRO A 461 12.51 0.90 8.77
C PRO A 461 13.08 -0.02 9.85
N HIS A 462 14.17 -0.69 9.56
CA HIS A 462 14.83 -1.61 10.48
C HIS A 462 16.32 -1.36 10.67
N LEU A 463 16.92 -0.54 9.81
CA LEU A 463 18.29 -0.04 9.95
C LEU A 463 18.29 1.49 9.85
N ALA A 464 19.14 2.15 10.61
CA ALA A 464 19.48 3.56 10.38
C ALA A 464 20.89 3.89 10.85
N VAL A 465 21.46 4.94 10.26
CA VAL A 465 22.68 5.57 10.75
C VAL A 465 22.31 6.41 11.98
N PRO A 466 22.91 6.13 13.16
CA PRO A 466 22.67 6.95 14.36
C PRO A 466 23.10 8.40 14.13
N PRO A 467 22.35 9.40 14.63
CA PRO A 467 22.67 10.82 14.43
C PRO A 467 24.07 11.24 14.91
N GLU A 468 24.61 10.58 15.92
CA GLU A 468 25.96 10.83 16.43
C GLU A 468 27.07 10.37 15.49
N HIS A 469 26.79 9.39 14.62
CA HIS A 469 27.73 8.80 13.67
C HIS A 469 27.54 9.29 12.22
N CYS A 470 26.60 10.22 11.98
CA CYS A 470 26.25 10.64 10.61
C CYS A 470 27.45 11.21 9.82
N LEU A 471 28.46 11.79 10.50
CA LEU A 471 29.67 12.34 9.87
C LEU A 471 30.74 11.30 9.59
N GLU A 472 30.82 10.26 10.40
CA GLU A 472 31.76 9.16 10.22
C GLU A 472 31.29 8.23 9.08
N TRP A 473 29.99 8.21 8.86
CA TRP A 473 29.39 7.51 7.74
C TRP A 473 29.51 8.34 6.44
N ASN A 474 30.06 7.79 5.43
CA ASN A 474 30.37 8.49 4.17
C ASN A 474 29.54 8.01 2.97
N GLY A 475 28.31 7.56 3.20
CA GLY A 475 27.44 7.03 2.17
C GLY A 475 27.67 5.58 1.80
N ASN A 476 28.42 4.84 2.63
CA ASN A 476 28.74 3.42 2.40
C ASN A 476 27.98 2.48 3.35
N TRP A 477 27.27 3.02 4.34
CA TRP A 477 26.54 2.24 5.32
C TRP A 477 25.05 2.54 5.23
N SER A 478 24.23 1.51 5.48
CA SER A 478 22.80 1.67 5.74
C SER A 478 22.48 1.80 7.23
N GLY A 479 23.50 1.77 8.08
CA GLY A 479 23.39 1.96 9.52
C GLY A 479 23.43 0.66 10.32
N VAL A 480 22.83 0.70 11.52
CA VAL A 480 22.73 -0.42 12.46
C VAL A 480 21.28 -0.80 12.66
N ALA A 481 21.04 -2.07 12.98
CA ALA A 481 19.70 -2.55 13.29
C ALA A 481 19.16 -1.89 14.55
N PHE A 482 17.88 -1.54 14.54
CA PHE A 482 17.21 -1.06 15.75
C PHE A 482 17.08 -2.16 16.79
N GLU A 483 16.94 -1.77 18.05
CA GLU A 483 16.78 -2.69 19.17
C GLU A 483 15.64 -3.70 18.91
N GLY A 484 15.92 -4.99 19.11
CA GLY A 484 14.94 -6.07 18.93
C GLY A 484 14.80 -6.57 17.49
N ILE A 485 15.56 -6.03 16.55
CA ILE A 485 15.57 -6.44 15.15
C ILE A 485 16.86 -7.22 14.86
N GLU A 486 16.71 -8.35 14.19
CA GLU A 486 17.80 -9.18 13.71
C GLU A 486 17.98 -8.97 12.21
N VAL A 487 19.22 -8.81 11.77
CA VAL A 487 19.59 -8.62 10.37
C VAL A 487 20.75 -9.55 10.03
N LYS A 488 20.70 -10.15 8.84
CA LYS A 488 21.76 -11.01 8.30
C LYS A 488 21.97 -10.71 6.83
N VAL A 489 23.16 -11.00 6.36
CA VAL A 489 23.48 -11.09 4.93
C VAL A 489 23.71 -12.55 4.58
N VAL A 490 22.99 -13.06 3.58
CA VAL A 490 23.00 -14.48 3.22
C VAL A 490 23.36 -14.70 1.75
N ASP A 491 23.86 -15.91 1.44
CA ASP A 491 24.09 -16.36 0.08
C ASP A 491 22.79 -16.86 -0.60
N GLU A 492 22.87 -17.30 -1.84
CA GLU A 492 21.77 -17.86 -2.61
C GLU A 492 21.13 -19.13 -2.01
N HIS A 493 21.80 -19.74 -1.01
CA HIS A 493 21.34 -20.92 -0.27
C HIS A 493 20.78 -20.57 1.11
N GLY A 494 20.76 -19.28 1.49
CA GLY A 494 20.31 -18.80 2.79
C GLY A 494 21.33 -18.96 3.92
N ASN A 495 22.60 -19.27 3.61
CA ASN A 495 23.66 -19.33 4.61
C ASN A 495 24.22 -17.94 4.86
N GLU A 496 24.44 -17.59 6.14
CA GLU A 496 25.06 -16.34 6.52
C GLU A 496 26.49 -16.25 5.95
N VAL A 497 26.79 -15.12 5.27
CA VAL A 497 28.09 -14.90 4.66
C VAL A 497 29.03 -14.15 5.60
N PRO A 498 30.35 -14.32 5.47
CA PRO A 498 31.34 -13.58 6.26
C PRO A 498 31.23 -12.07 6.05
N HIS A 499 31.52 -11.30 7.08
CA HIS A 499 31.53 -9.84 7.04
C HIS A 499 32.36 -9.30 5.85
N GLY A 500 31.78 -8.35 5.10
CA GLY A 500 32.39 -7.79 3.88
C GLY A 500 32.14 -8.60 2.61
N THR A 501 31.37 -9.70 2.68
CA THR A 501 30.92 -10.47 1.51
C THR A 501 29.57 -9.96 1.05
N GLN A 502 29.40 -9.81 -0.26
CA GLN A 502 28.12 -9.44 -0.86
C GLN A 502 27.10 -10.58 -0.75
N GLY A 503 25.86 -10.28 -0.38
CA GLY A 503 24.75 -11.23 -0.31
C GLY A 503 23.40 -10.51 -0.28
N GLU A 504 22.35 -11.27 -0.02
CA GLU A 504 21.00 -10.77 0.21
C GLU A 504 20.83 -10.41 1.68
N GLU A 505 20.32 -9.21 1.96
CA GLU A 505 19.98 -8.81 3.31
C GLU A 505 18.60 -9.37 3.68
N ILE A 506 18.52 -10.03 4.83
CA ILE A 506 17.27 -10.50 5.41
C ILE A 506 17.12 -10.00 6.83
N SER A 507 15.91 -9.65 7.22
CA SER A 507 15.59 -9.16 8.56
C SER A 507 14.48 -9.96 9.23
N ARG A 508 14.48 -9.96 10.57
CA ARG A 508 13.49 -10.59 11.42
C ARG A 508 13.25 -9.76 12.67
N GLY A 509 12.01 -9.64 13.11
CA GLY A 509 11.71 -8.93 14.36
C GLY A 509 10.23 -8.57 14.50
N PRO A 510 9.89 -7.87 15.60
CA PRO A 510 8.52 -7.47 15.89
C PRO A 510 7.92 -6.45 14.92
N HIS A 511 8.74 -5.87 14.02
CA HIS A 511 8.37 -4.86 13.03
C HIS A 511 7.77 -5.45 11.74
N MET A 512 7.85 -6.79 11.56
CA MET A 512 7.53 -7.43 10.30
C MET A 512 6.03 -7.38 9.96
N PHE A 513 5.76 -7.28 8.65
CA PHE A 513 4.40 -7.42 8.14
C PHE A 513 3.82 -8.81 8.40
N SER A 514 2.49 -8.93 8.33
CA SER A 514 1.80 -10.19 8.57
C SER A 514 1.46 -10.97 7.29
N GLY A 515 2.03 -10.58 6.16
CA GLY A 515 1.82 -11.20 4.85
C GLY A 515 1.15 -10.28 3.84
N TYR A 516 0.90 -10.81 2.63
CA TYR A 516 0.18 -10.12 1.57
C TYR A 516 -1.26 -10.62 1.48
N LEU A 517 -2.21 -9.70 1.51
CA LEU A 517 -3.64 -10.02 1.44
C LEU A 517 -3.97 -10.87 0.21
N LYS A 518 -4.63 -12.01 0.42
CA LYS A 518 -5.05 -12.96 -0.62
C LYS A 518 -3.93 -13.44 -1.55
N ASN A 519 -2.69 -13.38 -1.08
CA ASN A 519 -1.52 -13.82 -1.86
C ASN A 519 -0.58 -14.68 -1.02
N PRO A 520 -1.03 -15.88 -0.59
CA PRO A 520 -0.23 -16.79 0.25
C PRO A 520 1.04 -17.28 -0.46
N GLU A 521 1.04 -17.35 -1.79
CA GLU A 521 2.23 -17.76 -2.56
C GLU A 521 3.35 -16.73 -2.44
N ALA A 522 3.05 -15.44 -2.64
CA ALA A 522 4.02 -14.37 -2.45
C ALA A 522 4.44 -14.26 -0.98
N THR A 523 3.50 -14.41 -0.05
CA THR A 523 3.80 -14.41 1.38
C THR A 523 4.77 -15.53 1.76
N ALA A 524 4.55 -16.76 1.28
CA ALA A 524 5.43 -17.89 1.58
C ALA A 524 6.81 -17.76 0.93
N LYS A 525 6.89 -17.06 -0.21
CA LYS A 525 8.16 -16.80 -0.89
C LYS A 525 9.01 -15.77 -0.16
N ASP A 526 8.38 -14.66 0.26
CA ASP A 526 9.08 -13.48 0.76
C ASP A 526 9.26 -13.53 2.30
N LEU A 527 8.37 -14.22 3.05
CA LEU A 527 8.43 -14.39 4.50
C LEU A 527 8.49 -15.89 4.84
N ASN A 528 9.60 -16.37 5.38
CA ASN A 528 9.77 -17.78 5.74
C ASN A 528 9.06 -18.15 7.07
N ASP A 529 9.08 -19.45 7.42
CA ASP A 529 8.38 -19.94 8.62
C ASP A 529 9.06 -19.54 9.94
N ASP A 530 10.33 -19.15 9.91
CA ASP A 530 11.07 -18.62 11.05
C ASP A 530 10.91 -17.10 11.21
N GLY A 531 10.16 -16.45 10.32
CA GLY A 531 9.87 -15.02 10.34
C GLY A 531 10.94 -14.13 9.71
N TRP A 532 11.84 -14.67 8.89
CA TRP A 532 12.79 -13.91 8.06
C TRP A 532 12.13 -13.47 6.75
N PHE A 533 12.35 -12.19 6.44
CA PHE A 533 11.94 -11.53 5.19
C PHE A 533 13.17 -11.05 4.44
#